data_f7d65e0b39fbdd9160aaf4069cac4b7c
#
_entry.id   f7d65e0b39fbdd9160aaf4069cac4b7c
#
_cell.length_a   1.000
_cell.length_b   1.000
_cell.length_c   1.000
_cell.angle_alpha   90.00
_cell.angle_beta   90.00
_cell.angle_gamma   90.00
#
_symmetry.space_group_name_H-M   'P 1'
#
loop_
_entity.id
_entity.type
_entity.pdbx_description
1 polymer ?
#
loop_
_entity_poly.entity_id
_entity_poly.type
_entity_poly.pdbx_seq_one_letter_code
_entity_poly.pdbx_strand_id
1 'polypeptide(L)'
;YMDRDEVAQVLGIVPENVRVIPTACGGGFGGKLDLSVQSLIAIAAWVLNHPVRSVYNRIESMSSSTKRHPSRITATYGCTREGLLTGYKFHGDFDTGAYTSWGMTVKDRVPVHATGPYFVPAMHATSAGIFTNGTPAGAFRGFGVPQAAIAHDTLMDMMAERIGMDFLEFRHKNAIRAGQETATGHVLEASAGLAQCLESLRPHWRRARAAADDFNTSADGIHRRGVGLGCMWYGCGNTSIPNPSTMHIGVDRAGVVTLYSGAQDIGQGTNTTMVQCAADALGIEMSRIRLVWGD
;
A
#
# COMPACT_ATOMS: atom_id res chain seq x y z
N TYR A 1 -8.60 -17.45 6.19
CA TYR A 1 -8.52 -17.76 7.62
C TYR A 1 -9.10 -16.63 8.47
N MET A 2 -8.68 -15.37 8.30
CA MET A 2 -9.16 -14.25 9.13
C MET A 2 -10.69 -14.18 9.15
N ASP A 3 -11.32 -14.06 7.99
CA ASP A 3 -12.80 -13.95 7.89
C ASP A 3 -13.51 -15.15 8.56
N ARG A 4 -12.96 -16.36 8.40
CA ARG A 4 -13.51 -17.56 9.03
C ARG A 4 -13.46 -17.47 10.56
N ASP A 5 -12.30 -17.12 11.09
CA ASP A 5 -12.06 -17.10 12.52
C ASP A 5 -12.86 -15.98 13.19
N GLU A 6 -12.98 -14.81 12.54
CA GLU A 6 -13.77 -13.70 13.01
C GLU A 6 -15.29 -14.00 12.97
N VAL A 7 -15.79 -14.63 11.90
CA VAL A 7 -17.20 -15.07 11.84
C VAL A 7 -17.50 -16.12 12.92
N ALA A 8 -16.58 -17.09 13.12
CA ALA A 8 -16.72 -18.10 14.18
C ALA A 8 -16.79 -17.44 15.57
N GLN A 9 -15.92 -16.45 15.83
CA GLN A 9 -15.92 -15.68 17.07
C GLN A 9 -17.24 -14.95 17.30
N VAL A 10 -17.78 -14.30 16.26
CA VAL A 10 -19.06 -13.58 16.32
C VAL A 10 -20.23 -14.53 16.64
N LEU A 11 -20.23 -15.74 16.09
CA LEU A 11 -21.26 -16.75 16.31
C LEU A 11 -21.05 -17.55 17.61
N GLY A 12 -19.88 -17.45 18.24
CA GLY A 12 -19.55 -18.25 19.44
C GLY A 12 -19.35 -19.73 19.13
N ILE A 13 -18.86 -20.10 17.95
CA ILE A 13 -18.63 -21.47 17.50
C ILE A 13 -17.18 -21.71 17.15
N VAL A 14 -16.78 -22.98 17.01
CA VAL A 14 -15.40 -23.31 16.60
C VAL A 14 -15.18 -23.00 15.11
N PRO A 15 -14.00 -22.52 14.71
CA PRO A 15 -13.71 -22.10 13.33
C PRO A 15 -13.93 -23.21 12.29
N GLU A 16 -13.74 -24.47 12.67
CA GLU A 16 -13.95 -25.65 11.81
C GLU A 16 -15.39 -25.80 11.30
N ASN A 17 -16.35 -25.18 12.00
CA ASN A 17 -17.76 -25.16 11.59
C ASN A 17 -18.10 -24.00 10.65
N VAL A 18 -17.14 -23.16 10.31
CA VAL A 18 -17.30 -22.06 9.36
C VAL A 18 -16.49 -22.32 8.09
N ARG A 19 -17.13 -22.26 6.95
CA ARG A 19 -16.46 -22.32 5.65
C ARG A 19 -16.69 -21.04 4.88
N VAL A 20 -15.62 -20.33 4.55
CA VAL A 20 -15.65 -19.13 3.71
C VAL A 20 -15.14 -19.49 2.32
N ILE A 21 -15.98 -19.36 1.31
CA ILE A 21 -15.63 -19.67 -0.07
C ILE A 21 -15.47 -18.35 -0.83
N PRO A 22 -14.24 -17.97 -1.19
CA PRO A 22 -14.00 -16.77 -1.98
C PRO A 22 -14.49 -16.96 -3.41
N THR A 23 -15.07 -15.91 -3.96
CA THR A 23 -15.43 -15.86 -5.38
C THR A 23 -14.42 -15.02 -6.16
N ALA A 24 -14.57 -14.95 -7.49
CA ALA A 24 -13.76 -14.05 -8.30
C ALA A 24 -13.91 -12.60 -7.80
N CYS A 25 -12.78 -11.97 -7.50
CA CYS A 25 -12.73 -10.66 -6.86
C CYS A 25 -12.06 -9.64 -7.80
N GLY A 26 -12.78 -8.59 -8.15
CA GLY A 26 -12.34 -7.52 -9.04
C GLY A 26 -11.54 -6.42 -8.35
N GLY A 27 -10.67 -6.78 -7.43
CA GLY A 27 -9.83 -5.87 -6.63
C GLY A 27 -10.25 -5.80 -5.17
N GLY A 28 -9.29 -5.61 -4.28
CA GLY A 28 -9.51 -5.42 -2.84
C GLY A 28 -8.96 -4.08 -2.36
N PHE A 29 -7.74 -3.75 -2.78
CA PHE A 29 -7.04 -2.49 -2.49
C PHE A 29 -6.95 -2.16 -0.99
N GLY A 30 -7.05 -3.18 -0.12
CA GLY A 30 -7.09 -3.07 1.33
C GLY A 30 -8.50 -2.98 1.93
N GLY A 31 -9.51 -2.54 1.18
CA GLY A 31 -10.88 -2.37 1.66
C GLY A 31 -11.67 -3.69 1.88
N LYS A 32 -11.01 -4.84 1.73
CA LYS A 32 -11.59 -6.17 1.97
C LYS A 32 -10.76 -6.96 2.99
N LEU A 33 -9.98 -6.29 3.82
CA LEU A 33 -9.26 -6.92 4.94
C LEU A 33 -10.13 -7.04 6.19
N ASP A 34 -11.01 -6.08 6.42
CA ASP A 34 -11.98 -6.14 7.51
C ASP A 34 -13.27 -6.82 7.05
N LEU A 35 -13.95 -7.50 7.97
CA LEU A 35 -15.30 -7.99 7.72
C LEU A 35 -16.23 -6.82 7.38
N SER A 36 -17.14 -7.05 6.43
CA SER A 36 -18.18 -6.06 6.07
C SER A 36 -19.57 -6.65 6.29
N VAL A 37 -20.08 -7.40 5.32
CA VAL A 37 -21.40 -8.04 5.41
C VAL A 37 -21.36 -9.45 6.02
N GLN A 38 -20.18 -10.08 6.10
CA GLN A 38 -20.03 -11.48 6.45
C GLN A 38 -20.64 -11.82 7.82
N SER A 39 -20.30 -11.05 8.85
CA SER A 39 -20.84 -11.26 10.19
C SER A 39 -22.36 -11.02 10.25
N LEU A 40 -22.85 -9.99 9.56
CA LEU A 40 -24.27 -9.65 9.55
C LEU A 40 -25.11 -10.76 8.90
N ILE A 41 -24.69 -11.25 7.74
CA ILE A 41 -25.41 -12.34 7.06
C ILE A 41 -25.29 -13.67 7.81
N ALA A 42 -24.14 -13.92 8.46
CA ALA A 42 -23.95 -15.11 9.28
C ALA A 42 -24.90 -15.14 10.50
N ILE A 43 -24.99 -14.04 11.25
CA ILE A 43 -25.94 -13.90 12.36
C ILE A 43 -27.38 -14.05 11.87
N ALA A 44 -27.74 -13.36 10.79
CA ALA A 44 -29.09 -13.41 10.25
C ALA A 44 -29.46 -14.83 9.78
N ALA A 45 -28.55 -15.53 9.10
CA ALA A 45 -28.78 -16.91 8.67
C ALA A 45 -28.91 -17.87 9.87
N TRP A 46 -28.08 -17.66 10.91
CA TRP A 46 -28.15 -18.46 12.15
C TRP A 46 -29.50 -18.31 12.88
N VAL A 47 -29.93 -17.07 13.06
CA VAL A 47 -31.19 -16.76 13.80
C VAL A 47 -32.41 -17.19 12.99
N LEU A 48 -32.44 -16.95 11.70
CA LEU A 48 -33.57 -17.24 10.82
C LEU A 48 -33.62 -18.70 10.35
N ASN A 49 -32.52 -19.43 10.47
CA ASN A 49 -32.32 -20.78 9.92
C ASN A 49 -32.66 -20.84 8.41
N HIS A 50 -32.28 -19.80 7.66
CA HIS A 50 -32.47 -19.66 6.23
C HIS A 50 -31.25 -19.02 5.54
N PRO A 51 -31.00 -19.31 4.25
CA PRO A 51 -29.98 -18.59 3.48
C PRO A 51 -30.25 -17.08 3.46
N VAL A 52 -29.20 -16.30 3.66
CA VAL A 52 -29.27 -14.82 3.65
C VAL A 52 -28.26 -14.26 2.67
N ARG A 53 -28.65 -13.20 1.98
CA ARG A 53 -27.82 -12.46 1.04
C ARG A 53 -27.85 -10.96 1.37
N SER A 54 -26.69 -10.31 1.36
CA SER A 54 -26.58 -8.86 1.46
C SER A 54 -25.62 -8.32 0.39
N VAL A 55 -25.93 -7.14 -0.12
CA VAL A 55 -25.10 -6.41 -1.07
C VAL A 55 -25.17 -4.94 -0.68
N TYR A 56 -24.04 -4.34 -0.33
CA TYR A 56 -23.98 -2.91 -0.07
C TYR A 56 -24.21 -2.09 -1.33
N ASN A 57 -25.05 -1.07 -1.23
CA ASN A 57 -25.06 0.02 -2.19
C ASN A 57 -23.88 0.97 -1.94
N ARG A 58 -23.72 2.02 -2.77
CA ARG A 58 -22.60 2.94 -2.62
C ARG A 58 -22.60 3.71 -1.31
N ILE A 59 -23.78 4.13 -0.85
CA ILE A 59 -23.92 4.91 0.40
C ILE A 59 -23.56 4.03 1.60
N GLU A 60 -24.10 2.83 1.67
CA GLU A 60 -23.77 1.84 2.69
C GLU A 60 -22.27 1.53 2.71
N SER A 61 -21.68 1.26 1.55
CA SER A 61 -20.25 1.01 1.44
C SER A 61 -19.41 2.21 1.91
N MET A 62 -19.81 3.43 1.60
CA MET A 62 -19.08 4.64 2.00
C MET A 62 -19.17 4.92 3.49
N SER A 63 -20.30 4.60 4.14
CA SER A 63 -20.53 4.88 5.55
C SER A 63 -20.07 3.76 6.50
N SER A 64 -20.00 2.50 6.05
CA SER A 64 -19.78 1.35 6.93
C SER A 64 -18.49 0.57 6.69
N SER A 65 -17.90 0.61 5.48
CA SER A 65 -16.64 -0.10 5.25
C SER A 65 -15.42 0.82 5.46
N THR A 66 -14.26 0.22 5.72
CA THR A 66 -13.03 0.94 6.05
C THR A 66 -12.55 1.83 4.90
N LYS A 67 -12.01 2.99 5.27
CA LYS A 67 -11.53 4.03 4.36
C LYS A 67 -10.06 4.39 4.66
N ARG A 68 -9.49 5.26 3.82
CA ARG A 68 -8.20 5.88 4.11
C ARG A 68 -8.31 6.79 5.33
N HIS A 69 -7.32 6.76 6.20
CA HIS A 69 -7.27 7.64 7.37
C HIS A 69 -7.22 9.11 6.92
N PRO A 70 -8.20 9.94 7.28
CA PRO A 70 -8.01 11.37 7.29
C PRO A 70 -6.81 11.73 8.15
N SER A 71 -6.07 12.78 7.80
CA SER A 71 -4.87 13.10 8.54
C SER A 71 -4.62 14.60 8.65
N ARG A 72 -4.00 15.00 9.77
CA ARG A 72 -3.40 16.31 9.95
C ARG A 72 -1.90 16.11 10.08
N ILE A 73 -1.14 16.69 9.16
CA ILE A 73 0.31 16.50 9.09
C ILE A 73 1.01 17.85 9.21
N THR A 74 2.03 17.88 10.07
CA THR A 74 3.00 18.97 10.15
C THR A 74 4.38 18.41 9.83
N ALA A 75 5.04 18.97 8.82
CA ALA A 75 6.34 18.50 8.38
C ALA A 75 7.28 19.66 8.06
N THR A 76 8.56 19.45 8.30
CA THR A 76 9.62 20.41 7.98
C THR A 76 10.82 19.67 7.43
N TYR A 77 11.27 20.07 6.25
CA TYR A 77 12.52 19.59 5.64
C TYR A 77 13.56 20.69 5.67
N GLY A 78 14.82 20.31 5.87
CA GLY A 78 15.98 21.17 5.71
C GLY A 78 16.86 20.71 4.55
N CYS A 79 17.42 21.66 3.81
CA CYS A 79 18.46 21.40 2.80
C CYS A 79 19.53 22.50 2.82
N THR A 80 20.71 22.18 2.30
CA THR A 80 21.76 23.18 2.05
C THR A 80 21.40 24.01 0.79
N ARG A 81 22.15 25.10 0.56
CA ARG A 81 22.01 25.91 -0.67
C ARG A 81 22.36 25.11 -1.94
N GLU A 82 23.23 24.13 -1.79
CA GLU A 82 23.64 23.20 -2.86
C GLU A 82 22.63 22.09 -3.10
N GLY A 83 21.51 22.06 -2.33
CA GLY A 83 20.40 21.15 -2.50
C GLY A 83 20.61 19.76 -1.88
N LEU A 84 21.43 19.61 -0.85
CA LEU A 84 21.54 18.37 -0.07
C LEU A 84 20.60 18.42 1.14
N LEU A 85 19.79 17.37 1.34
CA LEU A 85 18.94 17.25 2.52
C LEU A 85 19.77 17.15 3.80
N THR A 86 19.34 17.84 4.85
CA THR A 86 20.04 17.88 6.15
C THR A 86 19.24 17.27 7.28
N GLY A 87 17.92 17.31 7.21
CA GLY A 87 17.07 16.72 8.24
C GLY A 87 15.59 16.84 7.93
N TYR A 88 14.80 16.01 8.62
CA TYR A 88 13.34 15.95 8.46
C TYR A 88 12.65 15.84 9.82
N LYS A 89 11.68 16.69 10.06
CA LYS A 89 10.78 16.60 11.20
C LYS A 89 9.36 16.38 10.71
N PHE A 90 8.69 15.39 11.27
CA PHE A 90 7.33 14.99 10.88
C PHE A 90 6.48 14.73 12.12
N HIS A 91 5.24 15.19 12.09
CA HIS A 91 4.20 14.79 13.01
C HIS A 91 2.89 14.61 12.24
N GLY A 92 2.19 13.48 12.48
CA GLY A 92 0.90 13.20 11.85
C GLY A 92 -0.11 12.63 12.82
N ASP A 93 -1.30 13.23 12.88
CA ASP A 93 -2.49 12.67 13.51
C ASP A 93 -3.34 12.00 12.43
N PHE A 94 -3.75 10.76 12.70
CA PHE A 94 -4.50 9.92 11.76
C PHE A 94 -5.81 9.51 12.40
N ASP A 95 -6.93 9.95 11.81
CA ASP A 95 -8.26 9.61 12.28
C ASP A 95 -8.56 8.14 11.94
N THR A 96 -8.73 7.30 12.97
CA THR A 96 -9.08 5.89 12.83
C THR A 96 -10.59 5.66 12.75
N GLY A 97 -11.39 6.69 12.99
CA GLY A 97 -12.84 6.56 13.14
C GLY A 97 -13.25 5.85 14.43
N ALA A 98 -14.42 5.24 14.42
CA ALA A 98 -15.03 4.66 15.62
C ALA A 98 -14.40 3.31 16.03
N TYR A 99 -13.68 2.64 15.15
CA TYR A 99 -13.09 1.32 15.41
C TYR A 99 -11.64 1.26 15.00
N THR A 100 -10.86 0.43 15.69
CA THR A 100 -9.40 0.33 15.49
C THR A 100 -9.04 -0.15 14.09
N SER A 101 -9.71 -1.18 13.56
CA SER A 101 -9.34 -1.80 12.30
C SER A 101 -7.80 -1.98 12.19
N TRP A 102 -7.19 -1.50 11.14
CA TRP A 102 -5.74 -1.48 10.94
C TRP A 102 -5.09 -0.13 11.28
N GLY A 103 -5.82 0.76 11.99
CA GLY A 103 -5.39 2.12 12.27
C GLY A 103 -4.04 2.19 12.95
N MET A 104 -3.78 1.34 13.95
CA MET A 104 -2.51 1.34 14.66
C MET A 104 -1.34 0.97 13.74
N THR A 105 -1.49 -0.07 12.93
CA THR A 105 -0.44 -0.50 11.99
C THR A 105 -0.23 0.53 10.88
N VAL A 106 -1.30 1.15 10.38
CA VAL A 106 -1.21 2.18 9.33
C VAL A 106 -0.46 3.39 9.85
N LYS A 107 -0.80 3.90 11.04
CA LYS A 107 -0.11 5.07 11.61
C LYS A 107 1.37 4.79 11.88
N ASP A 108 1.74 3.57 12.29
CA ASP A 108 3.14 3.20 12.56
C ASP A 108 3.95 3.04 11.27
N ARG A 109 3.29 2.70 10.16
CA ARG A 109 3.95 2.62 8.85
C ARG A 109 4.31 3.99 8.27
N VAL A 110 3.59 5.04 8.64
CA VAL A 110 3.84 6.40 8.13
C VAL A 110 5.23 6.90 8.48
N PRO A 111 5.70 6.88 9.75
CA PRO A 111 7.06 7.31 10.10
C PRO A 111 8.15 6.55 9.35
N VAL A 112 7.97 5.24 9.11
CA VAL A 112 8.94 4.41 8.38
C VAL A 112 9.17 4.93 6.96
N HIS A 113 8.13 5.50 6.34
CA HIS A 113 8.18 6.00 4.96
C HIS A 113 8.18 7.53 4.87
N ALA A 114 8.27 8.23 6.01
CA ALA A 114 8.05 9.66 6.09
C ALA A 114 9.05 10.48 5.25
N THR A 115 10.30 10.04 5.16
CA THR A 115 11.32 10.72 4.35
C THR A 115 11.12 10.56 2.84
N GLY A 116 10.27 9.62 2.41
CA GLY A 116 10.27 9.19 1.02
C GLY A 116 11.55 8.43 0.63
N PRO A 117 11.76 8.15 -0.65
CA PRO A 117 12.92 7.38 -1.12
C PRO A 117 14.20 8.24 -1.22
N TYR A 118 14.40 9.11 -0.24
CA TYR A 118 15.52 10.06 -0.18
C TYR A 118 16.44 9.75 1.00
N PHE A 119 17.72 10.01 0.79
CA PHE A 119 18.69 9.93 1.87
C PHE A 119 18.60 11.19 2.76
N VAL A 120 18.25 10.99 4.01
CA VAL A 120 18.10 12.05 5.00
C VAL A 120 18.95 11.72 6.24
N PRO A 121 19.99 12.50 6.54
CA PRO A 121 20.93 12.16 7.60
C PRO A 121 20.35 12.22 9.02
N ALA A 122 19.28 12.98 9.22
CA ALA A 122 18.64 13.10 10.53
C ALA A 122 17.11 13.17 10.39
N MET A 123 16.39 12.36 11.17
CA MET A 123 14.93 12.36 11.17
C MET A 123 14.37 12.31 12.58
N HIS A 124 13.32 13.09 12.80
CA HIS A 124 12.43 12.92 13.95
C HIS A 124 10.99 12.83 13.43
N ALA A 125 10.37 11.66 13.56
CA ALA A 125 9.00 11.42 13.10
C ALA A 125 8.14 10.83 14.20
N THR A 126 6.94 11.37 14.37
CA THR A 126 5.92 10.88 15.30
C THR A 126 4.58 10.74 14.59
N SER A 127 3.77 9.80 15.05
CA SER A 127 2.41 9.58 14.55
C SER A 127 1.47 9.19 15.67
N ALA A 128 0.23 9.66 15.62
CA ALA A 128 -0.83 9.29 16.53
C ALA A 128 -2.06 8.79 15.77
N GLY A 129 -2.69 7.73 16.28
CA GLY A 129 -4.01 7.29 15.82
C GLY A 129 -5.07 7.87 16.75
N ILE A 130 -6.05 8.56 16.18
CA ILE A 130 -7.09 9.27 16.93
C ILE A 130 -8.42 8.57 16.68
N PHE A 131 -9.08 8.17 17.76
CA PHE A 131 -10.45 7.66 17.69
C PHE A 131 -11.44 8.82 17.59
N THR A 132 -12.42 8.67 16.69
CA THR A 132 -13.51 9.61 16.50
C THR A 132 -14.81 8.86 16.27
N ASN A 133 -15.93 9.56 16.16
CA ASN A 133 -17.22 8.98 15.79
C ASN A 133 -17.39 8.87 14.25
N GLY A 134 -16.32 9.05 13.49
CA GLY A 134 -16.32 8.96 12.03
C GLY A 134 -16.37 7.53 11.50
N THR A 135 -16.51 7.41 10.19
CA THR A 135 -16.39 6.13 9.48
C THR A 135 -15.04 5.47 9.79
N PRO A 136 -15.00 4.16 10.08
CA PRO A 136 -13.74 3.48 10.36
C PRO A 136 -12.71 3.65 9.25
N ALA A 137 -11.49 3.94 9.64
CA ALA A 137 -10.35 3.98 8.75
C ALA A 137 -9.46 2.76 9.00
N GLY A 138 -9.09 2.07 7.94
CA GLY A 138 -8.33 0.83 8.01
C GLY A 138 -7.31 0.70 6.88
N ALA A 139 -7.14 -0.52 6.43
CA ALA A 139 -6.27 -0.79 5.32
C ALA A 139 -6.81 -0.16 4.02
N PHE A 140 -5.99 0.65 3.39
CA PHE A 140 -6.26 1.18 2.06
C PHE A 140 -4.95 1.30 1.29
N ARG A 141 -5.00 1.12 -0.03
CA ARG A 141 -3.86 1.07 -0.95
C ARG A 141 -2.77 2.09 -0.59
N GLY A 142 -1.55 1.60 -0.34
CA GLY A 142 -0.43 2.40 0.16
C GLY A 142 -0.30 2.45 1.68
N PHE A 143 -1.34 2.07 2.46
CA PHE A 143 -1.29 1.77 3.90
C PHE A 143 -0.52 2.82 4.72
N GLY A 144 -0.85 4.12 4.54
CA GLY A 144 -0.19 5.25 5.21
C GLY A 144 0.87 5.97 4.36
N VAL A 145 1.50 5.27 3.42
CA VAL A 145 2.55 5.88 2.57
C VAL A 145 2.03 7.04 1.71
N PRO A 146 0.80 7.02 1.14
CA PRO A 146 0.30 8.18 0.41
C PRO A 146 0.19 9.45 1.25
N GLN A 147 -0.16 9.33 2.53
CA GLN A 147 -0.19 10.48 3.44
C GLN A 147 1.24 11.02 3.71
N ALA A 148 2.21 10.12 3.88
CA ALA A 148 3.63 10.50 3.98
C ALA A 148 4.12 11.17 2.69
N ALA A 149 3.73 10.62 1.53
CA ALA A 149 4.15 11.13 0.22
C ALA A 149 3.66 12.57 -0.05
N ILE A 150 2.42 12.89 0.35
CA ILE A 150 1.93 14.28 0.25
C ILE A 150 2.87 15.23 1.01
N ALA A 151 3.33 14.85 2.21
CA ALA A 151 4.18 15.71 3.00
C ALA A 151 5.59 15.82 2.39
N HIS A 152 6.28 14.69 2.18
CA HIS A 152 7.68 14.76 1.74
C HIS A 152 7.82 15.30 0.31
N ASP A 153 6.98 14.88 -0.62
CA ASP A 153 7.14 15.30 -2.03
C ASP A 153 6.71 16.74 -2.29
N THR A 154 5.69 17.24 -1.56
CA THR A 154 5.37 18.68 -1.59
C THR A 154 6.54 19.51 -1.06
N LEU A 155 7.16 19.10 0.03
CA LEU A 155 8.32 19.81 0.58
C LEU A 155 9.54 19.73 -0.33
N MET A 156 9.73 18.63 -1.08
CA MET A 156 10.79 18.53 -2.09
C MET A 156 10.62 19.57 -3.19
N ASP A 157 9.39 19.78 -3.68
CA ASP A 157 9.10 20.84 -4.66
C ASP A 157 9.36 22.22 -4.09
N MET A 158 8.84 22.51 -2.89
CA MET A 158 9.01 23.81 -2.23
C MET A 158 10.49 24.14 -1.97
N MET A 159 11.31 23.15 -1.60
CA MET A 159 12.75 23.37 -1.39
C MET A 159 13.47 23.61 -2.71
N ALA A 160 13.19 22.79 -3.73
CA ALA A 160 13.79 22.94 -5.04
C ALA A 160 13.50 24.34 -5.64
N GLU A 161 12.24 24.76 -5.55
CA GLU A 161 11.82 26.12 -5.97
C GLU A 161 12.58 27.21 -5.20
N ARG A 162 12.65 27.09 -3.87
CA ARG A 162 13.30 28.08 -3.01
C ARG A 162 14.79 28.29 -3.29
N ILE A 163 15.50 27.24 -3.71
CA ILE A 163 16.92 27.29 -4.05
C ILE A 163 17.17 27.47 -5.57
N GLY A 164 16.11 27.54 -6.38
CA GLY A 164 16.21 27.68 -7.83
C GLY A 164 16.73 26.45 -8.55
N MET A 165 16.49 25.24 -8.00
CA MET A 165 16.93 23.97 -8.60
C MET A 165 15.76 23.28 -9.31
N ASP A 166 16.04 22.59 -10.41
CA ASP A 166 15.02 21.78 -11.11
C ASP A 166 14.51 20.65 -10.18
N PHE A 167 13.21 20.36 -10.23
CA PHE A 167 12.55 19.40 -9.33
C PHE A 167 13.06 17.97 -9.50
N LEU A 168 13.41 17.57 -10.72
CA LEU A 168 14.00 16.28 -10.99
C LEU A 168 15.44 16.22 -10.50
N GLU A 169 16.23 17.27 -10.75
CA GLU A 169 17.63 17.34 -10.31
C GLU A 169 17.72 17.31 -8.78
N PHE A 170 16.85 18.02 -8.08
CA PHE A 170 16.82 18.03 -6.62
C PHE A 170 16.53 16.63 -6.06
N ARG A 171 15.54 15.93 -6.63
CA ARG A 171 15.23 14.55 -6.26
C ARG A 171 16.33 13.57 -6.61
N HIS A 172 16.91 13.68 -7.80
CA HIS A 172 18.02 12.83 -8.24
C HIS A 172 19.24 12.96 -7.33
N LYS A 173 19.55 14.18 -6.91
CA LYS A 173 20.65 14.48 -6.01
C LYS A 173 20.49 13.80 -4.64
N ASN A 174 19.27 13.78 -4.12
CA ASN A 174 18.93 13.25 -2.79
C ASN A 174 18.39 11.81 -2.83
N ALA A 175 18.24 11.21 -4.00
CA ALA A 175 17.76 9.83 -4.10
C ALA A 175 18.65 8.88 -3.29
N ILE A 176 18.02 8.06 -2.43
CA ILE A 176 18.74 7.03 -1.68
C ILE A 176 19.38 6.02 -2.63
N ARG A 177 20.55 5.52 -2.32
CA ARG A 177 21.33 4.59 -3.15
C ARG A 177 21.62 3.29 -2.41
N ALA A 178 21.95 2.25 -3.15
CA ALA A 178 22.40 0.98 -2.58
C ALA A 178 23.61 1.21 -1.66
N GLY A 179 23.64 0.52 -0.55
CA GLY A 179 24.62 0.69 0.51
C GLY A 179 24.33 1.82 1.50
N GLN A 180 23.35 2.68 1.22
CA GLN A 180 22.94 3.71 2.17
C GLN A 180 21.88 3.19 3.14
N GLU A 181 21.89 3.78 4.33
CA GLU A 181 20.93 3.50 5.40
C GLU A 181 19.72 4.42 5.28
N THR A 182 18.53 3.87 5.44
CA THR A 182 17.29 4.65 5.56
C THR A 182 17.26 5.38 6.90
N ALA A 183 16.41 6.39 7.02
CA ALA A 183 16.24 7.13 8.27
C ALA A 183 15.75 6.27 9.46
N THR A 184 15.35 5.03 9.21
CA THR A 184 14.93 4.05 10.25
C THR A 184 15.94 2.93 10.47
N GLY A 185 17.15 3.04 9.96
CA GLY A 185 18.24 2.11 10.22
C GLY A 185 18.34 0.91 9.30
N HIS A 186 17.54 0.84 8.21
CA HIS A 186 17.62 -0.25 7.24
C HIS A 186 18.64 0.07 6.14
N VAL A 187 19.66 -0.75 5.98
CA VAL A 187 20.64 -0.63 4.88
C VAL A 187 20.08 -1.29 3.62
N LEU A 188 20.07 -0.56 2.50
CA LEU A 188 19.60 -1.06 1.21
C LEU A 188 20.73 -1.80 0.49
N GLU A 189 20.96 -3.05 0.84
CA GLU A 189 22.11 -3.80 0.33
C GLU A 189 21.99 -4.19 -1.15
N ALA A 190 20.79 -4.60 -1.59
CA ALA A 190 20.60 -5.20 -2.90
C ALA A 190 20.37 -4.17 -4.02
N SER A 191 19.45 -3.22 -3.82
CA SER A 191 19.10 -2.24 -4.85
C SER A 191 18.42 -1.01 -4.28
N ALA A 192 18.61 0.13 -4.96
CA ALA A 192 17.90 1.39 -4.75
C ALA A 192 17.75 2.12 -6.08
N GLY A 193 16.70 1.80 -6.82
CA GLY A 193 16.54 2.17 -8.24
C GLY A 193 16.05 3.60 -8.52
N LEU A 194 15.73 4.43 -7.49
CA LEU A 194 15.13 5.74 -7.74
C LEU A 194 15.99 6.64 -8.63
N ALA A 195 17.29 6.71 -8.39
CA ALA A 195 18.18 7.55 -9.19
C ALA A 195 18.15 7.16 -10.68
N GLN A 196 18.11 5.85 -10.98
CA GLN A 196 18.02 5.33 -12.35
C GLN A 196 16.65 5.66 -12.99
N CYS A 197 15.56 5.54 -12.22
CA CYS A 197 14.23 5.92 -12.69
C CYS A 197 14.17 7.40 -13.07
N LEU A 198 14.72 8.28 -12.22
CA LEU A 198 14.76 9.72 -12.47
C LEU A 198 15.62 10.05 -13.69
N GLU A 199 16.78 9.39 -13.85
CA GLU A 199 17.62 9.57 -15.02
C GLU A 199 16.91 9.17 -16.31
N SER A 200 16.23 8.03 -16.33
CA SER A 200 15.44 7.57 -17.47
C SER A 200 14.27 8.52 -17.78
N LEU A 201 13.71 9.16 -16.76
CA LEU A 201 12.61 10.11 -16.90
C LEU A 201 13.05 11.49 -17.41
N ARG A 202 14.32 11.85 -17.26
CA ARG A 202 14.90 13.18 -17.58
C ARG A 202 14.53 13.73 -18.98
N PRO A 203 14.64 12.95 -20.08
CA PRO A 203 14.25 13.47 -21.41
C PRO A 203 12.75 13.78 -21.51
N HIS A 204 11.92 12.96 -20.85
CA HIS A 204 10.46 13.17 -20.82
C HIS A 204 10.10 14.39 -20.00
N TRP A 205 10.72 14.57 -18.84
CA TRP A 205 10.57 15.73 -17.98
C TRP A 205 10.87 17.03 -18.73
N ARG A 206 12.03 17.12 -19.39
CA ARG A 206 12.43 18.31 -20.15
C ARG A 206 11.44 18.67 -21.24
N ARG A 207 10.99 17.67 -22.03
CA ARG A 207 9.98 17.89 -23.08
C ARG A 207 8.65 18.36 -22.53
N ALA A 208 8.18 17.74 -21.44
CA ALA A 208 6.91 18.10 -20.84
C ALA A 208 6.92 19.52 -20.25
N ARG A 209 8.04 19.89 -19.60
CA ARG A 209 8.23 21.26 -19.07
C ARG A 209 8.22 22.29 -20.20
N ALA A 210 9.01 22.10 -21.24
CA ALA A 210 9.04 23.01 -22.38
C ALA A 210 7.67 23.18 -23.04
N ALA A 211 6.94 22.06 -23.23
CA ALA A 211 5.59 22.10 -23.81
C ALA A 211 4.57 22.82 -22.90
N ALA A 212 4.73 22.75 -21.58
CA ALA A 212 3.89 23.48 -20.66
C ALA A 212 4.19 24.98 -20.66
N ASP A 213 5.46 25.35 -20.71
CA ASP A 213 5.92 26.75 -20.76
C ASP A 213 5.47 27.42 -22.08
N ASP A 214 5.64 26.74 -23.22
CA ASP A 214 5.16 27.22 -24.54
C ASP A 214 3.65 27.41 -24.54
N PHE A 215 2.89 26.45 -24.00
CA PHE A 215 1.45 26.58 -23.88
C PHE A 215 1.06 27.78 -23.01
N ASN A 216 1.70 27.94 -21.87
CA ASN A 216 1.39 29.01 -20.92
C ASN A 216 1.73 30.40 -21.46
N THR A 217 2.70 30.51 -22.35
CA THR A 217 3.07 31.75 -23.02
C THR A 217 2.02 32.18 -24.06
N SER A 218 1.43 31.21 -24.77
CA SER A 218 0.43 31.44 -25.83
C SER A 218 -1.03 31.34 -25.37
N ALA A 219 -1.28 30.94 -24.10
CA ALA A 219 -2.63 30.69 -23.60
C ALA A 219 -3.45 32.00 -23.41
N ASP A 220 -4.77 31.84 -23.44
CA ASP A 220 -5.79 32.86 -23.28
C ASP A 220 -5.82 33.57 -21.88
N GLY A 221 -4.91 33.21 -21.00
CA GLY A 221 -4.84 33.74 -19.62
C GLY A 221 -5.68 32.94 -18.61
N ILE A 222 -6.64 32.15 -19.06
CA ILE A 222 -7.54 31.36 -18.21
C ILE A 222 -6.96 29.94 -18.01
N HIS A 223 -6.54 29.29 -19.09
CA HIS A 223 -5.99 27.94 -19.06
C HIS A 223 -4.50 27.95 -18.75
N ARG A 224 -4.05 27.01 -17.93
CA ARG A 224 -2.64 26.80 -17.61
C ARG A 224 -2.32 25.30 -17.64
N ARG A 225 -1.11 24.97 -18.05
CA ARG A 225 -0.55 23.62 -17.96
C ARG A 225 0.55 23.58 -16.92
N GLY A 226 0.54 22.51 -16.11
CA GLY A 226 1.58 22.21 -15.15
C GLY A 226 2.15 20.82 -15.39
N VAL A 227 3.38 20.63 -14.98
CA VAL A 227 4.04 19.31 -14.97
C VAL A 227 4.55 19.06 -13.57
N GLY A 228 4.13 17.97 -12.96
CA GLY A 228 4.54 17.54 -11.63
C GLY A 228 5.37 16.26 -11.69
N LEU A 229 6.18 16.05 -10.67
CA LEU A 229 6.99 14.87 -10.45
C LEU A 229 6.79 14.39 -9.02
N GLY A 230 6.38 13.13 -8.86
CA GLY A 230 6.19 12.50 -7.55
C GLY A 230 7.04 11.24 -7.42
N CYS A 231 7.65 11.05 -6.26
CA CYS A 231 8.44 9.88 -5.93
C CYS A 231 7.93 9.23 -4.65
N MET A 232 7.86 7.92 -4.64
CA MET A 232 7.51 7.17 -3.45
C MET A 232 8.24 5.84 -3.39
N TRP A 233 8.30 5.28 -2.24
CA TRP A 233 8.70 3.90 -2.01
C TRP A 233 7.67 3.17 -1.14
N TYR A 234 7.69 1.86 -1.17
CA TYR A 234 6.81 1.05 -0.36
C TYR A 234 7.51 -0.25 0.05
N GLY A 235 7.57 -0.50 1.35
CA GLY A 235 8.10 -1.76 1.89
C GLY A 235 7.17 -2.93 1.58
N CYS A 236 7.68 -3.97 0.94
CA CYS A 236 6.95 -5.21 0.70
C CYS A 236 6.70 -5.96 2.02
N GLY A 237 5.52 -6.57 2.15
CA GLY A 237 5.15 -7.32 3.35
C GLY A 237 4.95 -6.45 4.60
N ASN A 238 5.05 -7.07 5.75
CA ASN A 238 5.03 -6.40 7.06
C ASN A 238 6.43 -5.93 7.40
N THR A 239 6.67 -4.63 7.30
CA THR A 239 8.00 -3.99 7.45
C THR A 239 8.63 -4.14 8.83
N SER A 240 8.22 -4.86 9.75
CA SER A 240 8.86 -5.05 11.07
C SER A 240 8.59 -6.42 11.66
N ILE A 241 7.83 -7.24 10.95
CA ILE A 241 7.35 -8.52 11.44
C ILE A 241 7.65 -9.59 10.38
N PRO A 242 8.24 -10.74 10.75
CA PRO A 242 8.38 -11.87 9.86
C PRO A 242 7.04 -12.26 9.26
N ASN A 243 7.00 -12.51 7.96
CA ASN A 243 5.78 -12.89 7.24
C ASN A 243 5.98 -14.25 6.55
N PRO A 244 6.19 -15.33 7.32
CA PRO A 244 6.36 -16.65 6.74
C PRO A 244 5.05 -17.14 6.15
N SER A 245 5.14 -17.92 5.08
CA SER A 245 4.03 -18.69 4.55
C SER A 245 4.39 -20.14 4.37
N THR A 246 3.42 -21.02 4.58
CA THR A 246 3.58 -22.46 4.37
C THR A 246 2.60 -22.91 3.30
N MET A 247 3.09 -23.62 2.30
CA MET A 247 2.28 -24.22 1.25
C MET A 247 2.52 -25.71 1.21
N HIS A 248 1.53 -26.46 0.74
CA HIS A 248 1.64 -27.90 0.57
C HIS A 248 1.59 -28.26 -0.91
N ILE A 249 2.46 -29.18 -1.31
CA ILE A 249 2.43 -29.78 -2.65
C ILE A 249 2.24 -31.27 -2.48
N GLY A 250 1.24 -31.82 -3.15
CA GLY A 250 0.98 -33.25 -3.26
C GLY A 250 1.21 -33.73 -4.71
N VAL A 251 1.73 -34.97 -4.84
CA VAL A 251 1.86 -35.62 -6.15
C VAL A 251 1.16 -36.97 -6.07
N ASP A 252 0.22 -37.22 -6.97
CA ASP A 252 -0.47 -38.49 -7.02
C ASP A 252 0.26 -39.54 -7.89
N ARG A 253 -0.26 -40.76 -7.92
CA ARG A 253 0.36 -41.85 -8.68
C ARG A 253 0.32 -41.67 -10.19
N ALA A 254 -0.55 -40.80 -10.69
CA ALA A 254 -0.65 -40.41 -12.09
C ALA A 254 0.31 -39.25 -12.47
N GLY A 255 1.07 -38.73 -11.47
CA GLY A 255 1.98 -37.62 -11.67
C GLY A 255 1.30 -36.27 -11.73
N VAL A 256 0.04 -36.18 -11.27
CA VAL A 256 -0.67 -34.87 -11.15
C VAL A 256 -0.17 -34.20 -9.88
N VAL A 257 0.32 -33.00 -10.03
CA VAL A 257 0.78 -32.13 -8.93
C VAL A 257 -0.37 -31.29 -8.43
N THR A 258 -0.65 -31.27 -7.14
CA THR A 258 -1.64 -30.39 -6.51
C THR A 258 -0.93 -29.42 -5.58
N LEU A 259 -1.07 -28.12 -5.83
CA LEU A 259 -0.57 -27.05 -5.00
C LEU A 259 -1.72 -26.50 -4.13
N TYR A 260 -1.54 -26.51 -2.82
CA TYR A 260 -2.47 -25.96 -1.85
C TYR A 260 -1.93 -24.60 -1.38
N SER A 261 -2.65 -23.51 -1.68
CA SER A 261 -2.25 -22.15 -1.37
C SER A 261 -3.31 -21.44 -0.55
N GLY A 262 -2.92 -20.82 0.57
CA GLY A 262 -3.76 -19.92 1.35
C GLY A 262 -3.77 -18.47 0.82
N ALA A 263 -2.93 -18.16 -0.17
CA ALA A 263 -2.90 -16.83 -0.76
C ALA A 263 -4.15 -16.58 -1.61
N GLN A 264 -4.81 -15.43 -1.35
CA GLN A 264 -6.03 -15.07 -2.06
C GLN A 264 -5.73 -14.25 -3.31
N ASP A 265 -6.35 -14.63 -4.42
CA ASP A 265 -6.38 -13.84 -5.64
C ASP A 265 -7.56 -12.86 -5.58
N ILE A 266 -7.25 -11.58 -5.47
CA ILE A 266 -8.22 -10.48 -5.46
C ILE A 266 -8.14 -9.63 -6.73
N GLY A 267 -7.57 -10.20 -7.81
CA GLY A 267 -7.36 -9.58 -9.10
C GLY A 267 -5.90 -9.25 -9.41
N GLN A 268 -4.96 -9.53 -8.48
CA GLN A 268 -3.53 -9.27 -8.67
C GLN A 268 -2.77 -10.41 -9.36
N GLY A 269 -3.43 -11.56 -9.63
CA GLY A 269 -2.83 -12.67 -10.35
C GLY A 269 -2.04 -13.66 -9.47
N THR A 270 -2.25 -13.67 -8.16
CA THR A 270 -1.53 -14.54 -7.22
C THR A 270 -1.67 -16.02 -7.59
N ASN A 271 -2.87 -16.47 -7.96
CA ASN A 271 -3.11 -17.85 -8.34
C ASN A 271 -2.19 -18.29 -9.49
N THR A 272 -2.09 -17.50 -10.52
CA THR A 272 -1.19 -17.76 -11.67
C THR A 272 0.27 -17.72 -11.23
N THR A 273 0.66 -16.72 -10.47
CA THR A 273 2.04 -16.58 -9.98
C THR A 273 2.49 -17.77 -9.13
N MET A 274 1.63 -18.26 -8.23
CA MET A 274 1.97 -19.43 -7.40
C MET A 274 2.17 -20.69 -8.23
N VAL A 275 1.33 -20.90 -9.26
CA VAL A 275 1.48 -22.02 -10.19
C VAL A 275 2.76 -21.87 -11.02
N GLN A 276 3.09 -20.66 -11.48
CA GLN A 276 4.36 -20.39 -12.20
C GLN A 276 5.57 -20.73 -11.33
N CYS A 277 5.62 -20.24 -10.09
CA CYS A 277 6.73 -20.53 -9.16
C CYS A 277 6.87 -22.02 -8.90
N ALA A 278 5.76 -22.76 -8.72
CA ALA A 278 5.79 -24.20 -8.50
C ALA A 278 6.24 -24.96 -9.75
N ALA A 279 5.78 -24.55 -10.94
CA ALA A 279 6.17 -25.13 -12.21
C ALA A 279 7.67 -24.98 -12.47
N ASP A 280 8.19 -23.77 -12.26
CA ASP A 280 9.60 -23.45 -12.43
C ASP A 280 10.48 -24.26 -11.45
N ALA A 281 10.11 -24.27 -10.18
CA ALA A 281 10.84 -25.02 -9.14
C ALA A 281 10.86 -26.54 -9.38
N LEU A 282 9.78 -27.11 -9.95
CA LEU A 282 9.66 -28.53 -10.23
C LEU A 282 10.16 -28.92 -11.63
N GLY A 283 10.44 -27.96 -12.50
CA GLY A 283 10.82 -28.22 -13.89
C GLY A 283 9.73 -28.87 -14.73
N ILE A 284 8.45 -28.52 -14.51
CA ILE A 284 7.29 -29.09 -15.21
C ILE A 284 6.41 -28.01 -15.81
N GLU A 285 5.56 -28.37 -16.77
CA GLU A 285 4.57 -27.47 -17.35
C GLU A 285 3.51 -27.06 -16.32
N MET A 286 3.08 -25.78 -16.35
CA MET A 286 2.01 -25.26 -15.51
C MET A 286 0.70 -26.06 -15.61
N SER A 287 0.39 -26.59 -16.80
CA SER A 287 -0.80 -27.40 -17.08
C SER A 287 -0.88 -28.69 -16.26
N ARG A 288 0.25 -29.15 -15.70
CA ARG A 288 0.32 -30.33 -14.83
C ARG A 288 0.07 -30.01 -13.36
N ILE A 289 -0.11 -28.75 -13.01
CA ILE A 289 -0.33 -28.31 -11.64
C ILE A 289 -1.78 -27.91 -11.43
N ARG A 290 -2.45 -28.64 -10.55
CA ARG A 290 -3.78 -28.27 -10.05
C ARG A 290 -3.61 -27.36 -8.83
N LEU A 291 -4.20 -26.16 -8.89
CA LEU A 291 -4.23 -25.26 -7.74
C LEU A 291 -5.51 -25.47 -6.92
N VAL A 292 -5.34 -25.62 -5.61
CA VAL A 292 -6.41 -25.53 -4.60
C VAL A 292 -6.12 -24.30 -3.76
N TRP A 293 -7.03 -23.34 -3.76
CA TRP A 293 -6.84 -22.04 -3.10
C TRP A 293 -8.08 -21.60 -2.35
N GLY A 294 -7.90 -20.93 -1.23
CA GLY A 294 -8.97 -20.24 -0.49
C GLY A 294 -10.02 -21.15 0.15
N ASP A 295 -9.77 -22.42 0.36
CA ASP A 295 -10.68 -23.38 0.99
C ASP A 295 -10.12 -23.90 2.34
#